data_a84be4ddef3669e0f5d3ca0a13c09b2c
#
_entry.id   a84be4ddef3669e0f5d3ca0a13c09b2c
#
_cell.length_a   1.000
_cell.length_b   1.000
_cell.length_c   1.000
_cell.angle_alpha   90.00
_cell.angle_beta   90.00
_cell.angle_gamma   90.00
#
_symmetry.space_group_name_H-M   'P 1'
#
loop_
_entity.id
_entity.type
_entity.pdbx_description
1 polymer ?
#
loop_
_entity_poly.entity_id
_entity_poly.type
_entity_poly.pdbx_seq_one_letter_code
_entity_poly.pdbx_strand_id
1 'polypeptide(L)'
;MPAPALSGRSPQPSLIRTLAPPALKAAIEAHLRFLKGLPAGVRANLSYVDLDNVNLEGVDLSEADLTGVRLAGALLARAVLTRATLYGADLRDADLREANLARCDLRGACLRGANLGGADLSGCDLREGVIATQDSVDGFRILRHRTRQGELEHALTRGARLDGAQVGGGFARVADLTDADLAGVXLKGARLNRATLDGANLSQANLYNADLGGASLHRAVLTGADLAGASFEGADLTQVLRAPPPIVYVDDAPLHELLEAHELYVGSDGREGAAAKVPGVDFRPLRRLRGRRLAGLSAPGAVFFGMDLENVQLQGANLVDADLRGVNLRGADLRGARLVGAQLSRADLSGARLGPLTIAQGRVLRTDLSRAALQGADLTGADARRVRLIDADLTRTKLDGCDLTQAELPEEVGS
;
A
#
# COMPACT_ATOMS: atom_id res chain seq x y z
N MET A 1 -66.32 32.69 -13.10
CA MET A 1 -66.15 31.87 -11.88
C MET A 1 -64.71 31.44 -11.80
N PRO A 2 -63.93 31.86 -10.77
CA PRO A 2 -62.54 31.37 -10.63
C PRO A 2 -62.55 29.96 -10.06
N ALA A 3 -61.68 29.13 -10.57
CA ALA A 3 -61.52 27.75 -10.10
C ALA A 3 -60.95 27.70 -8.65
N PRO A 4 -61.33 26.71 -7.85
CA PRO A 4 -60.87 26.65 -6.46
C PRO A 4 -59.37 26.31 -6.41
N ALA A 5 -58.68 27.05 -5.55
CA ALA A 5 -57.27 26.80 -5.25
C ALA A 5 -57.12 25.41 -4.57
N LEU A 6 -56.35 24.51 -5.16
CA LEU A 6 -55.97 23.24 -4.53
C LEU A 6 -54.97 23.52 -3.41
N SER A 7 -55.51 23.63 -2.20
CA SER A 7 -54.71 23.79 -0.99
C SER A 7 -54.14 22.43 -0.53
N GLY A 8 -52.90 22.47 -0.16
CA GLY A 8 -52.35 21.52 0.79
C GLY A 8 -51.98 20.13 0.26
N ARG A 9 -50.91 20.03 -0.56
CA ARG A 9 -50.19 18.75 -0.64
C ARG A 9 -49.30 18.63 0.61
N SER A 10 -49.64 17.70 1.48
CA SER A 10 -48.74 17.31 2.57
C SER A 10 -47.39 16.86 1.94
N PRO A 11 -46.28 17.36 2.44
CA PRO A 11 -45.02 16.89 1.92
C PRO A 11 -44.93 15.39 2.14
N GLN A 12 -44.74 14.62 1.06
CA GLN A 12 -44.50 13.19 1.16
C GLN A 12 -43.18 12.98 1.91
N PRO A 13 -43.12 12.01 2.83
CA PRO A 13 -41.89 11.80 3.59
C PRO A 13 -40.74 11.49 2.66
N SER A 14 -39.67 12.23 2.77
CA SER A 14 -38.41 11.89 2.10
C SER A 14 -37.87 10.60 2.71
N LEU A 15 -37.22 9.78 1.92
CA LEU A 15 -36.49 8.60 2.45
C LEU A 15 -35.43 9.05 3.47
N ILE A 16 -34.87 10.25 3.27
CA ILE A 16 -33.84 10.82 4.14
C ILE A 16 -34.50 11.41 5.37
N ARG A 17 -34.09 10.97 6.53
CA ARG A 17 -34.56 11.44 7.85
C ARG A 17 -33.62 12.51 8.38
N THR A 18 -34.16 13.52 8.97
CA THR A 18 -33.38 14.52 9.72
C THR A 18 -33.38 14.12 11.19
N LEU A 19 -32.20 14.12 11.80
CA LEU A 19 -32.06 13.78 13.22
C LEU A 19 -31.53 15.01 13.96
N ALA A 20 -32.27 15.45 14.98
CA ALA A 20 -31.83 16.59 15.79
C ALA A 20 -30.53 16.26 16.53
N PRO A 21 -29.62 17.23 16.73
CA PRO A 21 -28.34 16.96 17.38
C PRO A 21 -28.44 16.24 18.73
N PRO A 22 -29.39 16.53 19.64
CA PRO A 22 -29.50 15.75 20.88
C PRO A 22 -29.88 14.28 20.64
N ALA A 23 -30.71 14.00 19.62
CA ALA A 23 -31.10 12.63 19.30
C ALA A 23 -29.93 11.85 18.70
N LEU A 24 -29.12 12.50 17.87
CA LEU A 24 -27.88 11.88 17.34
C LEU A 24 -26.93 11.56 18.49
N LYS A 25 -26.71 12.49 19.40
CA LYS A 25 -25.85 12.29 20.58
C LYS A 25 -26.34 11.09 21.41
N ALA A 26 -27.63 11.04 21.68
CA ALA A 26 -28.24 9.94 22.44
C ALA A 26 -28.07 8.60 21.72
N ALA A 27 -28.23 8.57 20.40
CA ALA A 27 -28.04 7.36 19.59
C ALA A 27 -26.57 6.88 19.66
N ILE A 28 -25.61 7.79 19.59
CA ILE A 28 -24.17 7.48 19.70
C ILE A 28 -23.87 6.95 21.12
N GLU A 29 -24.38 7.59 22.16
CA GLU A 29 -24.17 7.14 23.55
C GLU A 29 -24.75 5.74 23.79
N ALA A 30 -25.95 5.47 23.28
CA ALA A 30 -26.57 4.13 23.36
C ALA A 30 -25.74 3.09 22.58
N HIS A 31 -25.19 3.51 21.44
CA HIS A 31 -24.31 2.63 20.64
C HIS A 31 -23.01 2.30 21.37
N LEU A 32 -22.38 3.28 22.00
CA LEU A 32 -21.17 3.05 22.76
C LEU A 32 -21.41 2.08 23.93
N ARG A 33 -22.61 2.15 24.54
CA ARG A 33 -23.03 1.17 25.57
C ARG A 33 -23.20 -0.23 24.94
N PHE A 34 -23.78 -0.30 23.73
CA PHE A 34 -23.94 -1.55 22.99
C PHE A 34 -22.58 -2.21 22.73
N LEU A 35 -21.62 -1.44 22.23
CA LEU A 35 -20.26 -1.95 21.94
C LEU A 35 -19.56 -2.49 23.19
N LYS A 36 -19.88 -1.92 24.37
CA LYS A 36 -19.32 -2.35 25.65
C LYS A 36 -20.15 -3.44 26.33
N GLY A 37 -21.23 -3.92 25.73
CA GLY A 37 -22.14 -4.90 26.33
C GLY A 37 -22.85 -4.41 27.58
N LEU A 38 -23.06 -3.08 27.70
CA LEU A 38 -23.68 -2.48 28.89
C LEU A 38 -25.20 -2.43 28.77
N PRO A 39 -25.93 -2.43 29.92
CA PRO A 39 -27.39 -2.30 29.91
C PRO A 39 -27.86 -1.05 29.15
N ALA A 40 -29.01 -1.15 28.48
CA ALA A 40 -29.60 -0.11 27.62
C ALA A 40 -28.72 0.28 26.44
N GLY A 41 -27.71 -0.56 26.10
CA GLY A 41 -26.96 -0.40 24.86
C GLY A 41 -27.82 -0.78 23.66
N VAL A 42 -27.84 0.06 22.64
CA VAL A 42 -28.61 -0.17 21.40
C VAL A 42 -27.69 0.11 20.20
N ARG A 43 -27.60 -0.86 19.29
CA ARG A 43 -26.83 -0.69 18.05
C ARG A 43 -27.39 0.49 17.27
N ALA A 44 -26.52 1.43 16.88
CA ALA A 44 -26.97 2.64 16.16
C ALA A 44 -27.55 2.25 14.79
N ASN A 45 -28.75 2.73 14.53
CA ASN A 45 -29.38 2.70 13.21
C ASN A 45 -29.53 4.12 12.71
N LEU A 46 -28.59 4.54 11.87
CA LEU A 46 -28.53 5.86 11.25
C LEU A 46 -28.83 5.74 9.74
N SER A 47 -29.51 4.66 9.32
CA SER A 47 -29.85 4.43 7.92
C SER A 47 -30.75 5.57 7.40
N TYR A 48 -30.37 6.10 6.23
CA TYR A 48 -31.08 7.18 5.54
C TYR A 48 -31.18 8.47 6.39
N VAL A 49 -30.25 8.68 7.32
CA VAL A 49 -30.19 9.93 8.10
C VAL A 49 -29.33 10.95 7.35
N ASP A 50 -29.74 12.22 7.40
CA ASP A 50 -28.97 13.35 6.88
C ASP A 50 -27.99 13.79 7.97
N LEU A 51 -26.73 13.53 7.75
CA LEU A 51 -25.59 13.88 8.61
C LEU A 51 -24.53 14.68 7.81
N ASP A 52 -24.95 15.38 6.77
CA ASP A 52 -24.03 16.23 5.98
C ASP A 52 -23.34 17.24 6.89
N ASN A 53 -22.03 17.38 6.74
CA ASN A 53 -21.16 18.30 7.49
C ASN A 53 -21.14 18.06 9.02
N VAL A 54 -21.64 16.91 9.50
CA VAL A 54 -21.65 16.61 10.94
C VAL A 54 -20.21 16.33 11.42
N ASN A 55 -19.94 16.62 12.69
CA ASN A 55 -18.67 16.27 13.33
C ASN A 55 -18.83 14.96 14.09
N LEU A 56 -18.16 13.91 13.60
CA LEU A 56 -18.09 12.58 14.18
C LEU A 56 -16.63 12.14 14.37
N GLU A 57 -15.73 13.11 14.51
CA GLU A 57 -14.29 12.85 14.66
C GLU A 57 -14.04 11.96 15.88
N GLY A 58 -13.32 10.85 15.68
CA GLY A 58 -12.97 9.88 16.71
C GLY A 58 -14.13 9.09 17.29
N VAL A 59 -15.34 9.23 16.76
CA VAL A 59 -16.52 8.49 17.26
C VAL A 59 -16.43 7.03 16.84
N ASP A 60 -16.77 6.11 17.76
CA ASP A 60 -16.83 4.68 17.46
C ASP A 60 -18.25 4.30 17.04
N LEU A 61 -18.40 4.00 15.76
CA LEU A 61 -19.62 3.53 15.10
C LEU A 61 -19.41 2.11 14.52
N SER A 62 -18.54 1.33 15.15
CA SER A 62 -18.29 -0.07 14.75
C SER A 62 -19.61 -0.84 14.68
N GLU A 63 -19.82 -1.58 13.60
CA GLU A 63 -21.03 -2.40 13.38
C GLU A 63 -22.33 -1.57 13.21
N ALA A 64 -22.29 -0.23 13.23
CA ALA A 64 -23.48 0.59 13.05
C ALA A 64 -24.12 0.38 11.67
N ASP A 65 -25.44 0.60 11.59
CA ASP A 65 -26.16 0.62 10.31
C ASP A 65 -26.23 2.07 9.81
N LEU A 66 -25.44 2.34 8.78
CA LEU A 66 -25.32 3.62 8.10
C LEU A 66 -25.79 3.51 6.63
N THR A 67 -26.67 2.54 6.34
CA THR A 67 -27.19 2.31 4.98
C THR A 67 -27.82 3.60 4.42
N GLY A 68 -27.34 4.05 3.25
CA GLY A 68 -27.89 5.23 2.57
C GLY A 68 -27.75 6.52 3.33
N VAL A 69 -26.91 6.58 4.37
CA VAL A 69 -26.67 7.80 5.16
C VAL A 69 -26.06 8.90 4.27
N ARG A 70 -26.40 10.15 4.52
CA ARG A 70 -25.74 11.29 3.92
C ARG A 70 -24.68 11.80 4.91
N LEU A 71 -23.44 11.80 4.47
CA LEU A 71 -22.26 12.25 5.23
C LEU A 71 -21.39 13.16 4.36
N ALA A 72 -21.99 13.83 3.37
CA ALA A 72 -21.20 14.72 2.50
C ALA A 72 -20.57 15.85 3.33
N GLY A 73 -19.25 16.01 3.19
CA GLY A 73 -18.48 17.00 3.95
C GLY A 73 -18.35 16.71 5.45
N ALA A 74 -18.78 15.54 5.92
CA ALA A 74 -18.70 15.20 7.35
C ALA A 74 -17.25 15.05 7.83
N LEU A 75 -17.00 15.40 9.10
CA LEU A 75 -15.71 15.25 9.75
C LEU A 75 -15.69 13.90 10.47
N LEU A 76 -14.99 12.93 9.88
CA LEU A 76 -14.90 11.55 10.34
C LEU A 76 -13.44 11.14 10.62
N ALA A 77 -12.54 12.14 10.76
CA ALA A 77 -11.13 11.85 11.02
C ALA A 77 -11.01 10.97 12.29
N ARG A 78 -10.23 9.90 12.20
CA ARG A 78 -10.00 8.92 13.27
C ARG A 78 -11.27 8.22 13.78
N ALA A 79 -12.42 8.35 13.09
CA ALA A 79 -13.64 7.61 13.46
C ALA A 79 -13.41 6.10 13.29
N VAL A 80 -14.07 5.30 14.14
CA VAL A 80 -13.99 3.84 14.05
C VAL A 80 -15.32 3.33 13.47
N LEU A 81 -15.24 2.79 12.25
CA LEU A 81 -16.39 2.32 11.47
C LEU A 81 -16.28 0.82 11.16
N THR A 82 -15.42 0.10 11.89
CA THR A 82 -15.13 -1.31 11.62
C THR A 82 -16.41 -2.13 11.51
N ARG A 83 -16.57 -2.86 10.38
CA ARG A 83 -17.74 -3.70 10.09
C ARG A 83 -19.07 -2.91 9.99
N ALA A 84 -19.04 -1.60 9.92
CA ALA A 84 -20.26 -0.81 9.73
C ALA A 84 -20.84 -1.06 8.33
N THR A 85 -22.16 -0.92 8.19
CA THR A 85 -22.83 -0.98 6.89
C THR A 85 -23.00 0.45 6.36
N LEU A 86 -22.22 0.78 5.34
CA LEU A 86 -22.26 2.07 4.63
C LEU A 86 -22.81 1.88 3.20
N TYR A 87 -23.63 0.86 3.01
CA TYR A 87 -24.24 0.52 1.71
C TYR A 87 -24.96 1.73 1.12
N GLY A 88 -24.53 2.18 -0.05
CA GLY A 88 -25.13 3.32 -0.74
C GLY A 88 -24.93 4.66 -0.07
N ALA A 89 -24.05 4.78 0.91
CA ALA A 89 -23.80 6.02 1.64
C ALA A 89 -23.21 7.11 0.73
N ASP A 90 -23.49 8.35 1.07
CA ASP A 90 -22.93 9.54 0.40
C ASP A 90 -21.83 10.14 1.30
N LEU A 91 -20.58 9.88 0.95
CA LEU A 91 -19.38 10.32 1.68
C LEU A 91 -18.59 11.37 0.87
N ARG A 92 -19.25 12.05 -0.07
CA ARG A 92 -18.56 13.03 -0.91
C ARG A 92 -17.90 14.11 -0.06
N ASP A 93 -16.63 14.38 -0.38
CA ASP A 93 -15.84 15.43 0.27
C ASP A 93 -15.70 15.25 1.80
N ALA A 94 -16.00 14.06 2.34
CA ALA A 94 -15.87 13.78 3.77
C ALA A 94 -14.38 13.68 4.17
N ASP A 95 -14.08 14.11 5.40
CA ASP A 95 -12.74 13.97 5.99
C ASP A 95 -12.68 12.64 6.76
N LEU A 96 -12.07 11.63 6.16
CA LEU A 96 -11.94 10.29 6.71
C LEU A 96 -10.46 9.97 7.08
N ARG A 97 -9.64 11.00 7.29
CA ARG A 97 -8.21 10.79 7.60
C ARG A 97 -8.05 9.91 8.84
N GLU A 98 -7.20 8.88 8.69
CA GLU A 98 -6.88 7.93 9.77
C GLU A 98 -8.11 7.18 10.29
N ALA A 99 -9.26 7.25 9.63
CA ALA A 99 -10.46 6.51 10.03
C ALA A 99 -10.27 5.01 9.82
N ASN A 100 -10.87 4.21 10.69
CA ASN A 100 -10.84 2.75 10.59
C ASN A 100 -12.15 2.24 9.99
N LEU A 101 -12.14 1.95 8.68
CA LEU A 101 -13.27 1.40 7.92
C LEU A 101 -13.09 -0.11 7.65
N ALA A 102 -12.19 -0.78 8.36
CA ALA A 102 -11.87 -2.17 8.06
C ALA A 102 -13.12 -3.05 8.01
N ARG A 103 -13.26 -3.83 6.94
CA ARG A 103 -14.36 -4.78 6.71
C ARG A 103 -15.75 -4.13 6.60
N CYS A 104 -15.82 -2.84 6.26
CA CYS A 104 -17.10 -2.16 5.99
C CYS A 104 -17.75 -2.68 4.71
N ASP A 105 -19.06 -2.60 4.68
CA ASP A 105 -19.85 -2.76 3.44
C ASP A 105 -20.04 -1.36 2.84
N LEU A 106 -19.21 -1.03 1.84
CA LEU A 106 -19.24 0.26 1.11
C LEU A 106 -19.84 0.09 -0.30
N ARG A 107 -20.55 -1.02 -0.56
CA ARG A 107 -21.13 -1.25 -1.90
C ARG A 107 -22.04 -0.08 -2.30
N GLY A 108 -21.79 0.47 -3.48
CA GLY A 108 -22.54 1.61 -4.01
C GLY A 108 -22.33 2.91 -3.27
N ALA A 109 -21.40 2.99 -2.33
CA ALA A 109 -21.08 4.25 -1.64
C ALA A 109 -20.34 5.21 -2.57
N CYS A 110 -20.54 6.52 -2.36
CA CYS A 110 -19.83 7.56 -3.11
C CYS A 110 -18.80 8.24 -2.19
N LEU A 111 -17.53 8.04 -2.49
CA LEU A 111 -16.39 8.62 -1.78
C LEU A 111 -15.70 9.72 -2.60
N ARG A 112 -16.41 10.27 -3.61
CA ARG A 112 -15.82 11.26 -4.51
C ARG A 112 -15.34 12.48 -3.73
N GLY A 113 -14.06 12.83 -3.90
CA GLY A 113 -13.44 13.96 -3.21
C GLY A 113 -13.14 13.71 -1.74
N ALA A 114 -13.47 12.54 -1.19
CA ALA A 114 -13.22 12.25 0.23
C ALA A 114 -11.71 12.18 0.51
N ASN A 115 -11.33 12.60 1.71
CA ASN A 115 -9.93 12.53 2.17
C ASN A 115 -9.77 11.29 3.05
N LEU A 116 -9.14 10.25 2.51
CA LEU A 116 -8.89 8.95 3.15
C LEU A 116 -7.42 8.80 3.58
N GLY A 117 -6.68 9.89 3.69
CA GLY A 117 -5.26 9.84 4.03
C GLY A 117 -5.00 9.01 5.30
N GLY A 118 -4.25 7.92 5.18
CA GLY A 118 -3.93 7.02 6.28
C GLY A 118 -5.10 6.16 6.78
N ALA A 119 -6.26 6.20 6.13
CA ALA A 119 -7.43 5.39 6.56
C ALA A 119 -7.20 3.89 6.33
N ASP A 120 -7.83 3.07 7.16
CA ASP A 120 -7.79 1.60 7.03
C ASP A 120 -9.12 1.11 6.39
N LEU A 121 -9.08 0.73 5.12
CA LEU A 121 -10.18 0.13 4.37
C LEU A 121 -9.92 -1.37 4.11
N SER A 122 -9.05 -1.99 4.89
CA SER A 122 -8.68 -3.40 4.65
C SER A 122 -9.91 -4.31 4.71
N GLY A 123 -10.07 -5.16 3.69
CA GLY A 123 -11.18 -6.11 3.58
C GLY A 123 -12.54 -5.48 3.32
N CYS A 124 -12.62 -4.19 2.98
CA CYS A 124 -13.88 -3.54 2.61
C CYS A 124 -14.47 -4.10 1.33
N ASP A 125 -15.79 -3.95 1.18
CA ASP A 125 -16.51 -4.24 -0.07
C ASP A 125 -16.94 -2.92 -0.72
N LEU A 126 -16.26 -2.52 -1.80
CA LEU A 126 -16.49 -1.30 -2.59
C LEU A 126 -17.14 -1.61 -3.94
N ARG A 127 -17.70 -2.80 -4.11
CA ARG A 127 -18.37 -3.18 -5.36
C ARG A 127 -19.64 -2.36 -5.59
N GLU A 128 -20.20 -2.52 -6.77
CA GLU A 128 -21.47 -1.87 -7.10
C GLU A 128 -22.60 -2.31 -6.17
N GLY A 129 -23.50 -1.38 -5.89
CA GLY A 129 -24.72 -1.63 -5.11
C GLY A 129 -25.94 -1.15 -5.84
N VAL A 130 -27.10 -1.62 -5.46
CA VAL A 130 -28.39 -1.17 -6.00
C VAL A 130 -28.98 -0.16 -5.01
N ILE A 131 -29.00 1.09 -5.38
CA ILE A 131 -29.52 2.17 -4.53
C ILE A 131 -30.90 2.63 -5.02
N ALA A 132 -31.72 3.06 -4.09
CA ALA A 132 -33.00 3.69 -4.41
C ALA A 132 -32.77 5.17 -4.63
N THR A 133 -33.10 5.66 -5.82
CA THR A 133 -33.07 7.10 -6.13
C THR A 133 -34.49 7.60 -6.27
N GLN A 134 -34.71 8.82 -5.83
CA GLN A 134 -36.01 9.46 -5.95
C GLN A 134 -35.96 10.42 -7.15
N ASP A 135 -36.68 10.06 -8.20
CA ASP A 135 -36.82 10.88 -9.41
C ASP A 135 -38.19 11.54 -9.42
N SER A 136 -38.27 12.73 -9.97
CA SER A 136 -39.55 13.43 -10.20
C SER A 136 -39.88 13.31 -11.69
N VAL A 137 -40.98 12.64 -12.01
CA VAL A 137 -41.48 12.54 -13.37
C VAL A 137 -42.94 13.01 -13.35
N ASP A 138 -43.26 14.04 -14.13
CA ASP A 138 -44.59 14.63 -14.23
C ASP A 138 -45.23 14.93 -12.86
N GLY A 139 -44.43 15.43 -11.92
CA GLY A 139 -44.90 15.78 -10.59
C GLY A 139 -45.05 14.64 -9.61
N PHE A 140 -44.81 13.42 -10.04
CA PHE A 140 -44.81 12.24 -9.16
C PHE A 140 -43.39 11.83 -8.77
N ARG A 141 -43.21 11.49 -7.52
CA ARG A 141 -41.94 10.95 -7.00
C ARG A 141 -41.94 9.43 -7.20
N ILE A 142 -41.05 8.98 -8.07
CA ILE A 142 -40.90 7.56 -8.39
C ILE A 142 -39.60 7.06 -7.80
N LEU A 143 -39.67 5.98 -7.03
CA LEU A 143 -38.50 5.26 -6.54
C LEU A 143 -37.96 4.39 -7.67
N ARG A 144 -36.78 4.68 -8.12
CA ARG A 144 -36.07 3.83 -9.09
C ARG A 144 -34.87 3.19 -8.41
N HIS A 145 -34.70 1.92 -8.66
CA HIS A 145 -33.52 1.20 -8.22
C HIS A 145 -32.49 1.28 -9.33
N ARG A 146 -31.33 1.87 -9.01
CA ARG A 146 -30.21 1.99 -9.93
C ARG A 146 -28.98 1.32 -9.35
N THR A 147 -28.24 0.61 -10.20
CA THR A 147 -26.92 0.12 -9.83
C THR A 147 -25.98 1.33 -9.76
N ARG A 148 -25.32 1.49 -8.62
CA ARG A 148 -24.29 2.52 -8.45
C ARG A 148 -22.98 1.84 -8.09
N GLN A 149 -21.94 2.16 -8.80
CA GLN A 149 -20.59 1.69 -8.54
C GLN A 149 -20.01 2.44 -7.34
N GLY A 150 -19.24 1.76 -6.54
CA GLY A 150 -18.44 2.42 -5.50
C GLY A 150 -17.46 3.36 -6.19
N GLU A 151 -17.40 4.61 -5.75
CA GLU A 151 -16.66 5.68 -6.45
C GLU A 151 -15.61 6.33 -5.53
N LEU A 152 -14.35 6.31 -5.98
CA LEU A 152 -13.24 7.04 -5.35
C LEU A 152 -12.74 8.20 -6.23
N GLU A 153 -13.55 8.65 -7.19
CA GLU A 153 -13.14 9.71 -8.12
C GLU A 153 -12.74 10.98 -7.34
N HIS A 154 -11.53 11.48 -7.59
CA HIS A 154 -10.92 12.63 -6.90
C HIS A 154 -10.71 12.43 -5.38
N ALA A 155 -10.84 11.20 -4.87
CA ALA A 155 -10.53 10.93 -3.46
C ALA A 155 -9.01 10.99 -3.22
N LEU A 156 -8.62 11.48 -2.06
CA LEU A 156 -7.23 11.51 -1.61
C LEU A 156 -7.01 10.30 -0.69
N THR A 157 -6.24 9.31 -1.14
CA THR A 157 -6.04 8.06 -0.40
C THR A 157 -4.57 7.81 -0.04
N ARG A 158 -3.77 8.87 0.03
CA ARG A 158 -2.34 8.74 0.33
C ARG A 158 -2.12 7.97 1.63
N GLY A 159 -1.39 6.86 1.54
CA GLY A 159 -1.09 6.00 2.69
C GLY A 159 -2.28 5.20 3.21
N ALA A 160 -3.41 5.20 2.53
CA ALA A 160 -4.57 4.39 2.93
C ALA A 160 -4.29 2.91 2.70
N ARG A 161 -4.90 2.06 3.54
CA ARG A 161 -4.79 0.60 3.42
C ARG A 161 -6.07 0.04 2.80
N LEU A 162 -5.94 -0.64 1.66
CA LEU A 162 -7.05 -1.32 0.98
C LEU A 162 -6.73 -2.82 0.76
N ASP A 163 -5.77 -3.37 1.49
CA ASP A 163 -5.36 -4.76 1.33
C ASP A 163 -6.55 -5.71 1.52
N GLY A 164 -6.77 -6.61 0.55
CA GLY A 164 -7.88 -7.54 0.54
C GLY A 164 -9.26 -6.91 0.29
N ALA A 165 -9.35 -5.61 0.02
CA ALA A 165 -10.62 -4.97 -0.31
C ALA A 165 -11.16 -5.47 -1.66
N GLN A 166 -12.49 -5.50 -1.81
CA GLN A 166 -13.15 -5.87 -3.05
C GLN A 166 -13.68 -4.61 -3.74
N VAL A 167 -13.24 -4.35 -4.95
CA VAL A 167 -13.62 -3.15 -5.70
C VAL A 167 -14.25 -3.50 -7.04
N GLY A 168 -15.23 -2.72 -7.46
CA GLY A 168 -15.93 -2.92 -8.73
C GLY A 168 -15.30 -2.16 -9.89
N GLY A 169 -15.84 -2.38 -11.10
CA GLY A 169 -15.32 -1.80 -12.34
C GLY A 169 -15.36 -0.27 -12.44
N GLY A 170 -16.09 0.40 -11.56
CA GLY A 170 -16.18 1.88 -11.56
C GLY A 170 -15.25 2.59 -10.59
N PHE A 171 -14.31 1.88 -10.02
CA PHE A 171 -13.63 2.21 -8.77
C PHE A 171 -12.96 3.60 -8.72
N ALA A 172 -11.97 3.88 -9.53
CA ALA A 172 -11.09 5.00 -9.17
C ALA A 172 -10.56 5.82 -10.35
N ARG A 173 -11.45 6.38 -11.15
CA ARG A 173 -11.00 7.33 -12.19
C ARG A 173 -10.46 8.59 -11.52
N VAL A 174 -9.23 8.98 -11.91
CA VAL A 174 -8.57 10.21 -11.42
C VAL A 174 -8.43 10.24 -9.88
N ALA A 175 -8.37 9.07 -9.23
CA ALA A 175 -8.11 8.99 -7.79
C ALA A 175 -6.61 9.21 -7.51
N ASP A 176 -6.32 9.82 -6.38
CA ASP A 176 -4.94 9.91 -5.87
C ASP A 176 -4.72 8.75 -4.89
N LEU A 177 -4.08 7.71 -5.41
CA LEU A 177 -3.72 6.49 -4.66
C LEU A 177 -2.20 6.47 -4.37
N THR A 178 -1.58 7.64 -4.33
CA THR A 178 -0.14 7.76 -4.04
C THR A 178 0.19 7.08 -2.71
N ASP A 179 1.20 6.21 -2.72
CA ASP A 179 1.66 5.43 -1.57
C ASP A 179 0.58 4.56 -0.92
N ALA A 180 -0.56 4.31 -1.58
CA ALA A 180 -1.62 3.44 -1.02
C ALA A 180 -1.14 1.99 -0.93
N ASP A 181 -1.56 1.28 0.13
CA ASP A 181 -1.32 -0.15 0.24
C ASP A 181 -2.51 -0.91 -0.37
N LEU A 182 -2.32 -1.37 -1.61
CA LEU A 182 -3.31 -2.09 -2.41
C LEU A 182 -2.90 -3.57 -2.56
N ALA A 183 -2.13 -4.10 -1.62
CA ALA A 183 -1.65 -5.49 -1.67
C ALA A 183 -2.83 -6.47 -1.67
N GLY A 184 -2.83 -7.38 -2.66
CA GLY A 184 -3.87 -8.42 -2.78
C GLY A 184 -5.26 -7.91 -3.10
N VAL A 185 -5.40 -6.64 -3.45
CA VAL A 185 -6.71 -6.06 -3.74
C VAL A 185 -7.27 -6.57 -5.08
N UNK A 186 -8.39 -6.70 -5.34
CA UNK A 186 -8.96 -7.09 -6.31
C UNK A 186 -9.40 -6.13 -7.07
N LEU A 187 -8.91 -5.74 -7.96
CA LEU A 187 -9.15 -4.68 -8.95
C LEU A 187 -9.55 -5.22 -10.33
N LYS A 188 -10.09 -6.41 -10.39
CA LYS A 188 -10.52 -7.03 -11.66
C LYS A 188 -11.50 -6.11 -12.40
N GLY A 189 -11.14 -5.70 -13.63
CA GLY A 189 -11.95 -4.81 -14.46
C GLY A 189 -12.08 -3.39 -13.94
N ALA A 190 -11.28 -2.99 -12.97
CA ALA A 190 -11.33 -1.64 -12.40
C ALA A 190 -10.94 -0.58 -13.43
N ARG A 191 -11.59 0.58 -13.37
CA ARG A 191 -11.24 1.74 -14.18
C ARG A 191 -10.35 2.67 -13.36
N LEU A 192 -9.07 2.58 -13.65
CA LEU A 192 -8.01 3.37 -12.98
C LEU A 192 -7.38 4.39 -13.95
N ASN A 193 -8.12 4.74 -15.01
CA ASN A 193 -7.60 5.68 -16.03
C ASN A 193 -7.22 7.01 -15.36
N ARG A 194 -5.97 7.45 -15.65
CA ARG A 194 -5.42 8.70 -15.12
C ARG A 194 -5.36 8.78 -13.60
N ALA A 195 -5.50 7.64 -12.91
CA ALA A 195 -5.27 7.59 -11.47
C ALA A 195 -3.78 7.81 -11.17
N THR A 196 -3.48 8.39 -10.01
CA THR A 196 -2.10 8.50 -9.51
C THR A 196 -1.85 7.35 -8.56
N LEU A 197 -0.96 6.44 -8.94
CA LEU A 197 -0.60 5.23 -8.18
C LEU A 197 0.91 5.26 -7.83
N ASP A 198 1.48 6.44 -7.78
CA ASP A 198 2.92 6.61 -7.53
C ASP A 198 3.27 6.02 -6.15
N GLY A 199 4.27 5.14 -6.13
CA GLY A 199 4.68 4.45 -4.89
C GLY A 199 3.69 3.44 -4.34
N ALA A 200 2.52 3.26 -4.99
CA ALA A 200 1.48 2.35 -4.47
C ALA A 200 1.96 0.90 -4.44
N ASN A 201 1.55 0.17 -3.42
CA ASN A 201 1.84 -1.25 -3.27
C ASN A 201 0.70 -2.07 -3.86
N LEU A 202 0.86 -2.54 -5.10
CA LEU A 202 -0.08 -3.40 -5.81
C LEU A 202 0.41 -4.86 -5.85
N SER A 203 1.29 -5.25 -4.91
CA SER A 203 1.80 -6.63 -4.89
C SER A 203 0.64 -7.61 -4.70
N GLN A 204 0.65 -8.70 -5.49
CA GLN A 204 -0.39 -9.74 -5.47
C GLN A 204 -1.80 -9.22 -5.82
N ALA A 205 -1.96 -7.99 -6.28
CA ALA A 205 -3.25 -7.43 -6.67
C ALA A 205 -3.81 -8.15 -7.91
N ASN A 206 -5.12 -8.29 -7.98
CA ASN A 206 -5.78 -8.82 -9.17
C ASN A 206 -6.22 -7.65 -10.06
N LEU A 207 -5.43 -7.37 -11.07
CA LEU A 207 -5.69 -6.32 -12.08
C LEU A 207 -6.19 -6.90 -13.41
N TYR A 208 -6.70 -8.13 -13.40
CA TYR A 208 -7.22 -8.78 -14.61
C TYR A 208 -8.21 -7.86 -15.34
N ASN A 209 -7.94 -7.56 -16.61
CA ASN A 209 -8.76 -6.66 -17.45
C ASN A 209 -8.96 -5.25 -16.86
N ALA A 210 -8.12 -4.78 -15.95
CA ALA A 210 -8.20 -3.41 -15.44
C ALA A 210 -7.72 -2.41 -16.50
N ASP A 211 -8.29 -1.21 -16.48
CA ASP A 211 -7.91 -0.12 -17.39
C ASP A 211 -7.11 0.93 -16.60
N LEU A 212 -5.79 0.95 -16.83
CA LEU A 212 -4.84 1.90 -16.24
C LEU A 212 -4.34 2.91 -17.29
N GLY A 213 -5.13 3.15 -18.34
CA GLY A 213 -4.75 4.09 -19.41
C GLY A 213 -4.43 5.48 -18.88
N GLY A 214 -3.22 5.97 -19.16
CA GLY A 214 -2.76 7.28 -18.71
C GLY A 214 -2.52 7.41 -17.21
N ALA A 215 -2.57 6.32 -16.46
CA ALA A 215 -2.28 6.34 -15.01
C ALA A 215 -0.80 6.59 -14.75
N SER A 216 -0.48 7.22 -13.63
CA SER A 216 0.90 7.32 -13.14
C SER A 216 1.14 6.20 -12.13
N LEU A 217 2.13 5.33 -12.43
CA LEU A 217 2.54 4.23 -11.54
C LEU A 217 4.03 4.37 -11.16
N HIS A 218 4.55 5.59 -11.19
CA HIS A 218 5.96 5.82 -10.88
C HIS A 218 6.33 5.18 -9.52
N ARG A 219 7.33 4.29 -9.51
CA ARG A 219 7.79 3.53 -8.32
C ARG A 219 6.75 2.58 -7.72
N ALA A 220 5.62 2.32 -8.37
CA ALA A 220 4.62 1.38 -7.85
C ALA A 220 5.19 -0.05 -7.81
N VAL A 221 4.68 -0.87 -6.89
CA VAL A 221 5.09 -2.27 -6.73
C VAL A 221 4.01 -3.19 -7.31
N LEU A 222 4.30 -3.87 -8.41
CA LEU A 222 3.40 -4.81 -9.09
C LEU A 222 3.85 -6.27 -8.94
N THR A 223 4.67 -6.57 -7.94
CA THR A 223 5.22 -7.91 -7.73
C THR A 223 4.10 -8.93 -7.50
N GLY A 224 4.00 -9.94 -8.38
CA GLY A 224 2.98 -10.99 -8.27
C GLY A 224 1.57 -10.56 -8.63
N ALA A 225 1.37 -9.33 -9.12
CA ALA A 225 0.05 -8.88 -9.56
C ALA A 225 -0.39 -9.63 -10.83
N ASP A 226 -1.69 -9.95 -10.91
CA ASP A 226 -2.29 -10.52 -12.12
C ASP A 226 -2.64 -9.37 -13.07
N LEU A 227 -1.84 -9.20 -14.10
CA LEU A 227 -1.98 -8.13 -15.10
C LEU A 227 -2.60 -8.62 -16.42
N ALA A 228 -3.14 -9.86 -16.46
CA ALA A 228 -3.68 -10.41 -17.72
C ALA A 228 -4.83 -9.54 -18.24
N GLY A 229 -4.72 -9.10 -19.48
CA GLY A 229 -5.70 -8.23 -20.13
C GLY A 229 -5.74 -6.79 -19.62
N ALA A 230 -4.90 -6.41 -18.69
CA ALA A 230 -4.87 -5.02 -18.20
C ALA A 230 -4.29 -4.08 -19.27
N SER A 231 -4.91 -2.90 -19.41
CA SER A 231 -4.46 -1.86 -20.34
C SER A 231 -3.59 -0.84 -19.60
N PHE A 232 -2.41 -0.57 -20.16
CA PHE A 232 -1.48 0.46 -19.66
C PHE A 232 -1.19 1.51 -20.74
N GLU A 233 -2.12 1.72 -21.68
CA GLU A 233 -1.91 2.66 -22.78
C GLU A 233 -1.65 4.07 -22.26
N GLY A 234 -0.45 4.61 -22.54
CA GLY A 234 -0.05 5.94 -22.08
C GLY A 234 0.22 6.06 -20.59
N ALA A 235 0.30 4.94 -19.85
CA ALA A 235 0.62 4.97 -18.42
C ALA A 235 2.11 5.23 -18.20
N ASP A 236 2.43 5.92 -17.09
CA ASP A 236 3.83 6.09 -16.65
C ASP A 236 4.22 4.90 -15.78
N LEU A 237 5.07 4.03 -16.32
CA LEU A 237 5.58 2.85 -15.63
C LEU A 237 7.04 3.04 -15.17
N THR A 238 7.49 4.28 -15.04
CA THR A 238 8.88 4.59 -14.67
C THR A 238 9.19 4.02 -13.28
N GLN A 239 10.25 3.23 -13.18
CA GLN A 239 10.72 2.60 -11.95
C GLN A 239 9.70 1.65 -11.29
N VAL A 240 8.69 1.18 -12.02
CA VAL A 240 7.76 0.16 -11.50
C VAL A 240 8.52 -1.13 -11.14
N LEU A 241 8.24 -1.66 -9.95
CA LEU A 241 8.89 -2.87 -9.44
C LEU A 241 8.04 -4.09 -9.81
N ARG A 242 8.47 -4.84 -10.83
CA ARG A 242 7.83 -6.09 -11.24
C ARG A 242 8.67 -7.27 -10.76
N ALA A 243 8.02 -8.42 -10.59
CA ALA A 243 8.76 -9.64 -10.32
C ALA A 243 9.69 -9.94 -11.50
N PRO A 244 10.90 -10.45 -11.24
CA PRO A 244 11.75 -10.93 -12.34
C PRO A 244 11.05 -12.09 -13.04
N PRO A 245 11.48 -12.44 -14.26
CA PRO A 245 10.89 -13.56 -15.00
C PRO A 245 10.84 -14.84 -14.16
N PRO A 246 9.90 -15.75 -14.42
CA PRO A 246 9.87 -17.02 -13.70
C PRO A 246 11.18 -17.77 -13.89
N ILE A 247 11.57 -18.54 -12.89
CA ILE A 247 12.78 -19.35 -12.95
C ILE A 247 12.58 -20.43 -14.01
N VAL A 248 13.40 -20.40 -15.05
CA VAL A 248 13.51 -21.51 -15.99
C VAL A 248 14.42 -22.55 -15.33
N TYR A 249 14.08 -23.83 -15.48
CA TYR A 249 14.90 -24.88 -14.87
C TYR A 249 16.37 -24.71 -15.30
N VAL A 250 17.23 -24.63 -14.30
CA VAL A 250 18.69 -24.49 -14.49
C VAL A 250 19.38 -25.49 -13.57
N ASP A 251 20.37 -26.16 -14.08
CA ASP A 251 21.22 -26.98 -13.23
C ASP A 251 21.99 -26.06 -12.29
N ASP A 252 21.71 -26.15 -10.99
CA ASP A 252 22.34 -25.29 -9.99
C ASP A 252 23.70 -25.85 -9.47
N ALA A 253 24.10 -27.06 -9.86
CA ALA A 253 25.34 -27.67 -9.39
C ALA A 253 26.58 -26.81 -9.72
N PRO A 254 26.75 -26.27 -10.94
CA PRO A 254 27.89 -25.38 -11.22
C PRO A 254 27.93 -24.13 -10.33
N LEU A 255 26.78 -23.55 -10.01
CA LEU A 255 26.72 -22.38 -9.15
C LEU A 255 27.07 -22.76 -7.70
N HIS A 256 26.61 -23.89 -7.21
CA HIS A 256 27.00 -24.45 -5.90
C HIS A 256 28.50 -24.61 -5.79
N GLU A 257 29.09 -25.30 -6.76
CA GLU A 257 30.53 -25.56 -6.80
C GLU A 257 31.35 -24.28 -6.80
N LEU A 258 30.89 -23.29 -7.57
CA LEU A 258 31.52 -21.97 -7.66
C LEU A 258 31.48 -21.24 -6.33
N LEU A 259 30.34 -21.28 -5.61
CA LEU A 259 30.23 -20.65 -4.30
C LEU A 259 31.07 -21.41 -3.24
N GLU A 260 31.15 -22.72 -3.30
CA GLU A 260 32.03 -23.53 -2.41
C GLU A 260 33.49 -23.14 -2.61
N ALA A 261 33.91 -23.02 -3.87
CA ALA A 261 35.28 -22.57 -4.20
C ALA A 261 35.52 -21.15 -3.67
N HIS A 262 34.54 -20.29 -3.74
CA HIS A 262 34.63 -18.94 -3.18
C HIS A 262 34.73 -18.95 -1.65
N GLU A 263 33.96 -19.79 -0.97
CA GLU A 263 34.04 -19.89 0.49
C GLU A 263 35.42 -20.45 0.95
N LEU A 264 36.01 -21.38 0.19
CA LEU A 264 37.37 -21.84 0.43
C LEU A 264 38.36 -20.69 0.24
N TYR A 265 38.17 -19.89 -0.81
CA TYR A 265 39.02 -18.72 -1.07
C TYR A 265 38.95 -17.73 0.10
N VAL A 266 37.76 -17.42 0.58
CA VAL A 266 37.57 -16.53 1.71
C VAL A 266 38.15 -17.12 3.01
N GLY A 267 37.92 -18.41 3.24
CA GLY A 267 38.34 -19.09 4.46
C GLY A 267 39.84 -19.28 4.55
N SER A 268 40.54 -19.38 3.40
CA SER A 268 41.98 -19.60 3.34
C SER A 268 42.81 -18.33 3.12
N ASP A 269 42.19 -17.13 3.18
CA ASP A 269 42.81 -15.86 2.81
C ASP A 269 43.42 -15.88 1.41
N GLY A 270 42.69 -16.49 0.47
CA GLY A 270 43.04 -16.54 -0.95
C GLY A 270 44.05 -17.62 -1.33
N ARG A 271 44.39 -18.53 -0.42
CA ARG A 271 45.36 -19.61 -0.68
C ARG A 271 44.74 -20.81 -1.40
N GLU A 272 43.43 -21.04 -1.18
CA GLU A 272 42.70 -22.17 -1.78
C GLU A 272 41.40 -21.66 -2.37
N GLY A 273 40.82 -22.39 -3.32
CA GLY A 273 39.55 -21.98 -3.96
C GLY A 273 39.75 -20.89 -5.00
N ALA A 274 38.68 -20.17 -5.29
CA ALA A 274 38.71 -19.10 -6.30
C ALA A 274 37.65 -18.04 -5.98
N ALA A 275 38.00 -16.77 -6.18
CA ALA A 275 37.04 -15.68 -5.99
C ALA A 275 35.95 -15.72 -7.06
N ALA A 276 34.68 -15.80 -6.64
CA ALA A 276 33.55 -15.87 -7.57
C ALA A 276 33.25 -14.52 -8.21
N LYS A 277 33.06 -14.52 -9.52
CA LYS A 277 32.61 -13.38 -10.32
C LYS A 277 31.42 -13.85 -11.16
N VAL A 278 30.22 -13.45 -10.77
CA VAL A 278 28.95 -13.98 -11.30
C VAL A 278 27.98 -12.85 -11.70
N PRO A 279 28.39 -11.99 -12.64
CA PRO A 279 27.52 -10.87 -13.05
C PRO A 279 26.23 -11.36 -13.69
N GLY A 280 25.09 -10.79 -13.31
CA GLY A 280 23.79 -11.07 -13.87
C GLY A 280 23.23 -12.45 -13.55
N VAL A 281 23.88 -13.23 -12.70
CA VAL A 281 23.45 -14.61 -12.39
C VAL A 281 22.16 -14.58 -11.56
N ASP A 282 21.23 -15.48 -11.88
CA ASP A 282 20.03 -15.70 -11.09
C ASP A 282 20.32 -16.72 -9.99
N PHE A 283 20.34 -16.25 -8.73
CA PHE A 283 20.63 -17.09 -7.57
C PHE A 283 19.40 -17.83 -7.04
N ARG A 284 18.19 -17.52 -7.52
CA ARG A 284 16.95 -18.10 -6.99
C ARG A 284 16.87 -19.62 -7.02
N PRO A 285 17.50 -20.32 -7.98
CA PRO A 285 17.54 -21.80 -7.92
C PRO A 285 18.15 -22.35 -6.62
N LEU A 286 19.08 -21.63 -6.00
CA LEU A 286 19.70 -22.05 -4.72
C LEU A 286 18.75 -21.87 -3.53
N ARG A 287 17.66 -21.12 -3.68
CA ARG A 287 16.60 -20.82 -2.68
C ARG A 287 17.08 -20.02 -1.48
N ARG A 288 18.24 -20.33 -0.90
CA ARG A 288 18.75 -19.66 0.31
C ARG A 288 20.28 -19.66 0.33
N LEU A 289 20.81 -18.58 0.90
CA LEU A 289 22.27 -18.41 1.09
C LEU A 289 22.55 -18.04 2.56
N ARG A 290 21.65 -18.41 3.47
CA ARG A 290 21.69 -18.08 4.90
C ARG A 290 23.03 -18.45 5.51
N GLY A 291 23.70 -17.47 6.14
CA GLY A 291 24.95 -17.65 6.85
C GLY A 291 26.19 -17.93 6.00
N ARG A 292 26.06 -17.96 4.67
CA ARG A 292 27.20 -18.28 3.78
C ARG A 292 28.28 -17.20 3.83
N ARG A 293 29.52 -17.61 3.63
CA ARG A 293 30.73 -16.75 3.71
C ARG A 293 31.09 -16.27 2.30
N LEU A 294 30.47 -15.17 1.87
CA LEU A 294 30.58 -14.64 0.51
C LEU A 294 31.25 -13.26 0.47
N ALA A 295 32.19 -13.02 1.41
CA ALA A 295 32.92 -11.74 1.45
C ALA A 295 33.68 -11.52 0.13
N GLY A 296 33.53 -10.35 -0.46
CA GLY A 296 34.15 -9.99 -1.73
C GLY A 296 33.51 -10.62 -2.97
N LEU A 297 32.36 -11.27 -2.83
CA LEU A 297 31.59 -11.80 -3.98
C LEU A 297 31.35 -10.69 -5.00
N SER A 298 31.63 -10.96 -6.29
CA SER A 298 31.34 -10.01 -7.36
C SER A 298 30.14 -10.50 -8.18
N ALA A 299 28.95 -9.91 -7.90
CA ALA A 299 27.68 -10.32 -8.50
C ALA A 299 26.84 -9.10 -8.94
N PRO A 300 27.44 -8.19 -9.75
CA PRO A 300 26.64 -7.04 -10.22
C PRO A 300 25.51 -7.49 -11.13
N GLY A 301 24.32 -6.87 -10.97
CA GLY A 301 23.12 -7.22 -11.74
C GLY A 301 22.52 -8.58 -11.41
N ALA A 302 23.03 -9.27 -10.41
CA ALA A 302 22.54 -10.61 -10.05
C ALA A 302 21.13 -10.55 -9.44
N VAL A 303 20.37 -11.66 -9.56
CA VAL A 303 18.99 -11.74 -9.07
C VAL A 303 18.95 -12.60 -7.80
N PHE A 304 18.59 -11.96 -6.68
CA PHE A 304 18.37 -12.61 -5.38
C PHE A 304 16.91 -12.47 -4.91
N PHE A 305 16.02 -12.06 -5.79
CA PHE A 305 14.62 -11.71 -5.48
C PHE A 305 13.98 -12.72 -4.52
N GLY A 306 13.53 -12.23 -3.35
CA GLY A 306 12.78 -13.03 -2.37
C GLY A 306 13.55 -14.12 -1.65
N MET A 307 14.88 -14.17 -1.79
CA MET A 307 15.71 -15.22 -1.19
C MET A 307 15.97 -14.99 0.30
N ASP A 308 16.31 -16.06 1.01
CA ASP A 308 16.77 -16.00 2.39
C ASP A 308 18.31 -15.90 2.44
N LEU A 309 18.79 -14.69 2.78
CA LEU A 309 20.21 -14.35 2.97
C LEU A 309 20.49 -13.94 4.42
N GLU A 310 19.67 -14.41 5.37
CA GLU A 310 19.86 -14.08 6.80
C GLU A 310 21.28 -14.42 7.26
N ASN A 311 21.93 -13.44 7.94
CA ASN A 311 23.29 -13.57 8.49
C ASN A 311 24.37 -13.88 7.43
N VAL A 312 24.11 -13.66 6.14
CA VAL A 312 25.11 -13.85 5.08
C VAL A 312 26.28 -12.86 5.29
N GLN A 313 27.48 -13.31 4.97
CA GLN A 313 28.70 -12.48 5.05
C GLN A 313 29.04 -11.98 3.65
N LEU A 314 28.75 -10.71 3.38
CA LEU A 314 28.93 -10.05 2.07
C LEU A 314 29.84 -8.81 2.20
N GLN A 315 30.76 -8.84 3.18
CA GLN A 315 31.69 -7.71 3.36
C GLN A 315 32.47 -7.45 2.06
N GLY A 316 32.45 -6.19 1.62
CA GLY A 316 33.15 -5.80 0.39
C GLY A 316 32.61 -6.37 -0.91
N ALA A 317 31.44 -7.00 -0.88
CA ALA A 317 30.83 -7.58 -2.09
C ALA A 317 30.45 -6.49 -3.09
N ASN A 318 30.47 -6.83 -4.38
CA ASN A 318 30.01 -5.96 -5.46
C ASN A 318 28.63 -6.45 -5.92
N LEU A 319 27.59 -5.71 -5.52
CA LEU A 319 26.18 -6.00 -5.81
C LEU A 319 25.52 -4.80 -6.56
N VAL A 320 26.31 -4.10 -7.35
CA VAL A 320 25.82 -2.95 -8.16
C VAL A 320 24.67 -3.44 -9.04
N ASP A 321 23.55 -2.69 -9.04
CA ASP A 321 22.35 -2.96 -9.83
C ASP A 321 21.71 -4.34 -9.56
N ALA A 322 22.07 -5.03 -8.46
CA ALA A 322 21.49 -6.34 -8.14
C ALA A 322 20.02 -6.23 -7.75
N ASP A 323 19.22 -7.26 -8.06
CA ASP A 323 17.82 -7.37 -7.68
C ASP A 323 17.71 -8.09 -6.33
N LEU A 324 17.59 -7.30 -5.25
CA LEU A 324 17.47 -7.76 -3.86
C LEU A 324 16.08 -7.48 -3.29
N ARG A 325 15.07 -7.30 -4.16
CA ARG A 325 13.70 -6.98 -3.72
C ARG A 325 13.13 -8.11 -2.87
N GLY A 326 12.56 -7.74 -1.72
CA GLY A 326 11.93 -8.69 -0.80
C GLY A 326 12.88 -9.72 -0.20
N VAL A 327 14.18 -9.51 -0.26
CA VAL A 327 15.18 -10.43 0.27
C VAL A 327 15.24 -10.34 1.80
N ASN A 328 15.48 -11.46 2.48
CA ASN A 328 15.76 -11.48 3.91
C ASN A 328 17.28 -11.33 4.13
N LEU A 329 17.71 -10.13 4.54
CA LEU A 329 19.10 -9.79 4.87
C LEU A 329 19.27 -9.50 6.37
N ARG A 330 18.38 -10.03 7.23
CA ARG A 330 18.46 -9.81 8.68
C ARG A 330 19.83 -10.21 9.20
N GLY A 331 20.47 -9.29 9.94
CA GLY A 331 21.77 -9.54 10.55
C GLY A 331 22.93 -9.75 9.55
N ALA A 332 22.68 -9.56 8.26
CA ALA A 332 23.72 -9.72 7.22
C ALA A 332 24.89 -8.76 7.43
N ASP A 333 26.11 -9.19 7.10
CA ASP A 333 27.29 -8.32 7.15
C ASP A 333 27.58 -7.78 5.75
N LEU A 334 27.18 -6.53 5.52
CA LEU A 334 27.32 -5.82 4.25
C LEU A 334 28.38 -4.71 4.33
N ARG A 335 29.21 -4.71 5.36
CA ARG A 335 30.22 -3.65 5.56
C ARG A 335 31.13 -3.53 4.33
N GLY A 336 31.25 -2.30 3.82
CA GLY A 336 32.08 -2.00 2.66
C GLY A 336 31.54 -2.55 1.33
N ALA A 337 30.32 -3.08 1.30
CA ALA A 337 29.70 -3.59 0.07
C ALA A 337 29.29 -2.44 -0.86
N ARG A 338 29.29 -2.69 -2.16
CA ARG A 338 28.84 -1.78 -3.21
C ARG A 338 27.45 -2.23 -3.68
N LEU A 339 26.43 -1.42 -3.36
CA LEU A 339 25.03 -1.67 -3.68
C LEU A 339 24.45 -0.51 -4.51
N VAL A 340 25.32 0.18 -5.24
CA VAL A 340 24.91 1.32 -6.07
C VAL A 340 23.84 0.87 -7.07
N GLY A 341 22.69 1.54 -7.07
CA GLY A 341 21.57 1.22 -7.97
C GLY A 341 20.84 -0.09 -7.64
N ALA A 342 21.24 -0.80 -6.58
CA ALA A 342 20.61 -2.07 -6.22
C ALA A 342 19.13 -1.86 -5.86
N GLN A 343 18.28 -2.84 -6.21
CA GLN A 343 16.86 -2.81 -5.91
C GLN A 343 16.63 -3.57 -4.60
N LEU A 344 16.35 -2.86 -3.53
CA LEU A 344 16.16 -3.40 -2.18
C LEU A 344 14.74 -3.16 -1.65
N SER A 345 13.80 -2.83 -2.54
CA SER A 345 12.42 -2.55 -2.11
C SER A 345 11.86 -3.72 -1.31
N ARG A 346 11.32 -3.42 -0.12
CA ARG A 346 10.76 -4.40 0.82
C ARG A 346 11.77 -5.45 1.30
N ALA A 347 13.07 -5.22 1.15
CA ALA A 347 14.08 -6.10 1.76
C ALA A 347 14.08 -5.91 3.28
N ASP A 348 14.34 -7.01 4.00
CA ASP A 348 14.50 -6.96 5.46
C ASP A 348 16.00 -6.91 5.79
N LEU A 349 16.48 -5.72 6.13
CA LEU A 349 17.86 -5.47 6.56
C LEU A 349 17.93 -5.22 8.07
N SER A 350 16.90 -5.67 8.83
CA SER A 350 16.89 -5.41 10.29
C SER A 350 18.12 -6.01 10.96
N GLY A 351 18.80 -5.20 11.77
CA GLY A 351 20.04 -5.57 12.44
C GLY A 351 21.24 -5.80 11.52
N ALA A 352 21.12 -5.49 10.22
CA ALA A 352 22.25 -5.67 9.29
C ALA A 352 23.41 -4.72 9.61
N ARG A 353 24.60 -5.12 9.26
CA ARG A 353 25.84 -4.35 9.45
C ARG A 353 26.23 -3.72 8.12
N LEU A 354 25.97 -2.41 7.99
CA LEU A 354 26.28 -1.60 6.80
C LEU A 354 27.39 -0.57 7.10
N GLY A 355 27.99 -0.64 8.27
CA GLY A 355 29.00 0.29 8.70
C GLY A 355 30.31 0.18 7.89
N PRO A 356 31.31 0.96 8.25
CA PRO A 356 32.59 0.92 7.52
C PRO A 356 33.36 -0.38 7.76
N LEU A 357 34.05 -0.86 6.72
CA LEU A 357 34.92 -2.03 6.79
C LEU A 357 36.38 -1.59 6.74
N THR A 358 37.14 -1.84 7.78
CA THR A 358 38.58 -1.58 7.79
C THR A 358 39.29 -2.75 7.12
N ILE A 359 40.09 -2.46 6.10
CA ILE A 359 40.91 -3.43 5.39
C ILE A 359 42.41 -3.16 5.64
N ALA A 360 43.30 -3.90 5.01
CA ALA A 360 44.74 -3.81 5.22
C ALA A 360 45.25 -2.37 5.13
N GLN A 361 46.25 -2.05 5.92
CA GLN A 361 46.91 -0.74 5.96
C GLN A 361 46.01 0.41 6.46
N GLY A 362 44.95 0.08 7.24
CA GLY A 362 44.03 1.06 7.80
C GLY A 362 43.08 1.72 6.81
N ARG A 363 43.02 1.22 5.58
CA ARG A 363 42.07 1.74 4.59
C ARG A 363 40.64 1.33 4.99
N VAL A 364 39.72 2.27 4.80
CA VAL A 364 38.32 2.07 5.17
C VAL A 364 37.45 2.03 3.90
N LEU A 365 36.70 0.95 3.73
CA LEU A 365 35.65 0.86 2.70
C LEU A 365 34.31 1.24 3.33
N ARG A 366 33.58 2.09 2.69
CA ARG A 366 32.22 2.51 3.11
C ARG A 366 31.20 1.70 2.29
N THR A 367 30.15 1.30 2.92
CA THR A 367 29.00 0.71 2.21
C THR A 367 28.35 1.77 1.35
N ASP A 368 28.10 1.46 0.08
CA ASP A 368 27.59 2.43 -0.88
C ASP A 368 26.24 1.95 -1.43
N LEU A 369 25.17 2.62 -1.00
CA LEU A 369 23.78 2.43 -1.42
C LEU A 369 23.30 3.61 -2.29
N SER A 370 24.23 4.34 -2.90
CA SER A 370 23.84 5.50 -3.76
C SER A 370 22.91 5.01 -4.88
N ARG A 371 21.82 5.74 -5.12
CA ARG A 371 20.79 5.45 -6.12
C ARG A 371 20.09 4.10 -5.89
N ALA A 372 20.23 3.48 -4.72
CA ALA A 372 19.53 2.23 -4.41
C ALA A 372 18.04 2.51 -4.17
N ALA A 373 17.20 1.55 -4.57
CA ALA A 373 15.75 1.61 -4.33
C ALA A 373 15.43 0.85 -3.03
N LEU A 374 15.18 1.61 -1.95
CA LEU A 374 14.92 1.05 -0.60
C LEU A 374 13.45 1.19 -0.16
N GLN A 375 12.54 1.47 -1.10
CA GLN A 375 11.13 1.71 -0.76
C GLN A 375 10.56 0.56 0.10
N GLY A 376 10.07 0.92 1.29
CA GLY A 376 9.48 -0.03 2.22
C GLY A 376 10.44 -1.06 2.79
N ALA A 377 11.75 -0.88 2.63
CA ALA A 377 12.75 -1.75 3.25
C ALA A 377 12.77 -1.55 4.77
N ASP A 378 13.20 -2.57 5.51
CA ASP A 378 13.29 -2.52 6.97
C ASP A 378 14.76 -2.50 7.40
N LEU A 379 15.24 -1.34 7.90
CA LEU A 379 16.58 -1.18 8.46
C LEU A 379 16.54 -1.03 9.99
N THR A 380 15.46 -1.51 10.63
CA THR A 380 15.31 -1.42 12.09
C THR A 380 16.55 -1.98 12.79
N GLY A 381 17.19 -1.17 13.63
CA GLY A 381 18.36 -1.58 14.40
C GLY A 381 19.62 -1.85 13.59
N ALA A 382 19.67 -1.50 12.32
CA ALA A 382 20.86 -1.68 11.48
C ALA A 382 21.99 -0.72 11.87
N ASP A 383 23.24 -1.17 11.73
CA ASP A 383 24.44 -0.31 11.84
C ASP A 383 24.76 0.24 10.44
N ALA A 384 24.28 1.45 10.15
CA ALA A 384 24.48 2.13 8.87
C ALA A 384 25.40 3.35 8.98
N ARG A 385 26.32 3.32 9.96
CA ARG A 385 27.27 4.42 10.16
C ARG A 385 28.12 4.63 8.91
N ARG A 386 28.23 5.91 8.51
CA ARG A 386 29.04 6.35 7.36
C ARG A 386 28.61 5.73 6.02
N VAL A 387 27.41 5.15 5.95
CA VAL A 387 26.84 4.62 4.69
C VAL A 387 26.62 5.78 3.70
N ARG A 388 26.74 5.49 2.41
CA ARG A 388 26.40 6.44 1.35
C ARG A 388 25.03 6.09 0.81
N LEU A 389 24.09 7.04 0.91
CA LEU A 389 22.70 6.93 0.44
C LEU A 389 22.36 8.05 -0.56
N ILE A 390 23.37 8.59 -1.25
CA ILE A 390 23.17 9.69 -2.21
C ILE A 390 22.16 9.23 -3.28
N ASP A 391 21.11 10.04 -3.47
CA ASP A 391 20.01 9.74 -4.44
C ASP A 391 19.30 8.39 -4.19
N ALA A 392 19.45 7.80 -3.01
CA ALA A 392 18.71 6.58 -2.67
C ALA A 392 17.25 6.90 -2.38
N ASP A 393 16.33 6.00 -2.77
CA ASP A 393 14.90 6.16 -2.50
C ASP A 393 14.56 5.49 -1.17
N LEU A 394 14.33 6.30 -0.14
CA LEU A 394 14.02 5.85 1.22
C LEU A 394 12.50 5.93 1.53
N THR A 395 11.65 6.05 0.51
CA THR A 395 10.20 6.15 0.70
C THR A 395 9.69 4.98 1.55
N ARG A 396 9.05 5.28 2.70
CA ARG A 396 8.52 4.27 3.64
C ARG A 396 9.57 3.29 4.19
N THR A 397 10.86 3.61 4.10
CA THR A 397 11.90 2.78 4.73
C THR A 397 11.78 2.91 6.24
N LYS A 398 11.79 1.77 6.95
CA LYS A 398 11.79 1.78 8.42
C LYS A 398 13.22 1.96 8.92
N LEU A 399 13.43 2.99 9.74
CA LEU A 399 14.74 3.36 10.26
C LEU A 399 14.80 3.36 11.80
N ASP A 400 13.83 2.71 12.47
CA ASP A 400 13.74 2.68 13.94
C ASP A 400 15.02 2.10 14.54
N GLY A 401 15.74 2.88 15.33
CA GLY A 401 16.99 2.44 15.95
C GLY A 401 18.15 2.19 14.98
N CYS A 402 18.01 2.59 13.71
CA CYS A 402 19.11 2.52 12.73
C CYS A 402 20.17 3.58 13.06
N ASP A 403 21.44 3.18 13.14
CA ASP A 403 22.55 4.11 13.41
C ASP A 403 23.06 4.70 12.10
N LEU A 404 22.64 5.93 11.79
CA LEU A 404 23.03 6.68 10.60
C LEU A 404 24.16 7.72 10.87
N THR A 405 24.91 7.54 11.95
CA THR A 405 26.00 8.48 12.32
C THR A 405 26.96 8.68 11.15
N GLN A 406 27.12 9.91 10.71
CA GLN A 406 27.99 10.30 9.58
C GLN A 406 27.55 9.67 8.23
N ALA A 407 26.33 9.22 8.07
CA ALA A 407 25.81 8.77 6.77
C ALA A 407 25.65 9.95 5.81
N GLU A 408 25.84 9.69 4.50
CA GLU A 408 25.56 10.67 3.43
C GLU A 408 24.14 10.38 2.93
N LEU A 409 23.17 11.16 3.42
CA LEU A 409 21.74 10.96 3.11
C LEU A 409 21.37 11.59 1.76
N PRO A 410 20.23 11.17 1.15
CA PRO A 410 19.74 11.84 -0.07
C PRO A 410 19.47 13.31 0.20
N GLU A 411 19.67 14.15 -0.81
CA GLU A 411 19.25 15.55 -0.70
C GLU A 411 17.72 15.58 -0.64
N GLU A 412 17.17 16.28 0.34
CA GLU A 412 15.72 16.50 0.39
C GLU A 412 15.33 17.28 -0.87
N VAL A 413 14.57 16.66 -1.74
CA VAL A 413 13.98 17.36 -2.88
C VAL A 413 13.05 18.41 -2.27
N GLY A 414 13.37 19.67 -2.47
CA GLY A 414 12.67 20.79 -1.85
C GLY A 414 11.16 20.62 -1.94
N SER A 415 10.49 20.77 -0.81
CA SER A 415 9.05 20.71 -0.64
C SER A 415 8.32 21.79 -1.44
#